data_4d1aeea7d850524b46c162b359ade70d
#
_entry.id   4d1aeea7d850524b46c162b359ade70d
#
_cell.length_a   1.000
_cell.length_b   1.000
_cell.length_c   1.000
_cell.angle_alpha   90.00
_cell.angle_beta   90.00
_cell.angle_gamma   90.00
#
_symmetry.space_group_name_H-M   'P 1'
#
loop_
_entity.id
_entity.type
_entity.pdbx_description
1 polymer ?
#
loop_
_entity_poly.entity_id
_entity_poly.type
_entity_poly.pdbx_seq_one_letter_code
_entity_poly.pdbx_strand_id
1 'polypeptide(L)'
;VSLAFLLLTLGACVGNGSWDRKPSSDLEGFALNHQQVLKHLRNANEAAKEAVESGHPPFGAVLVAPDGETVLIKQGNVSLMDHAETVIARQAFVKYDPDYLWKCTLVTTVEPCAMCAGNIYWANIGNVVYGVEEIIAKKLTGADKRNPTMNLPCRTVFTAGQKPIRVVGPVPELEDELLAPHRAYWK
;
A
#
# COMPACT_ATOMS: atom_id res chain seq x y z
N VAL A 1 18.04 -35.90 -51.00
CA VAL A 1 18.20 -35.39 -49.62
C VAL A 1 17.17 -34.29 -49.44
N SER A 2 16.05 -34.62 -48.75
CA SER A 2 14.90 -33.73 -48.59
C SER A 2 14.97 -33.10 -47.19
N LEU A 3 15.11 -31.76 -47.12
CA LEU A 3 15.04 -30.99 -45.90
C LEU A 3 13.55 -30.63 -45.61
N ALA A 4 12.99 -31.22 -44.56
CA ALA A 4 11.69 -30.87 -44.06
C ALA A 4 11.83 -29.68 -43.08
N PHE A 5 11.25 -28.52 -43.43
CA PHE A 5 11.10 -27.36 -42.56
C PHE A 5 9.96 -27.63 -41.57
N LEU A 6 10.28 -27.71 -40.30
CA LEU A 6 9.32 -27.80 -39.20
C LEU A 6 8.94 -26.35 -38.77
N LEU A 7 7.74 -25.89 -39.19
CA LEU A 7 7.16 -24.65 -38.72
C LEU A 7 6.59 -24.85 -37.30
N LEU A 8 7.30 -24.32 -36.30
CA LEU A 8 6.76 -24.15 -34.94
C LEU A 8 5.86 -22.92 -34.91
N THR A 9 4.56 -23.16 -34.87
CA THR A 9 3.55 -22.10 -34.57
C THR A 9 3.58 -21.82 -33.07
N LEU A 10 4.14 -20.67 -32.68
CA LEU A 10 3.96 -20.10 -31.35
C LEU A 10 2.51 -19.64 -31.19
N GLY A 11 1.69 -20.46 -30.59
CA GLY A 11 0.36 -20.07 -30.10
C GLY A 11 0.49 -19.11 -28.95
N ALA A 12 0.23 -17.83 -29.20
CA ALA A 12 0.06 -16.84 -28.13
C ALA A 12 -1.22 -17.16 -27.36
N CYS A 13 -1.10 -17.78 -26.20
CA CYS A 13 -2.19 -17.85 -25.22
C CYS A 13 -2.40 -16.45 -24.65
N VAL A 14 -3.32 -15.68 -25.22
CA VAL A 14 -3.91 -14.52 -24.58
C VAL A 14 -4.85 -15.06 -23.52
N GLY A 15 -4.34 -15.28 -22.31
CA GLY A 15 -5.15 -15.61 -21.15
C GLY A 15 -5.94 -14.39 -20.74
N ASN A 16 -7.26 -14.40 -21.03
CA ASN A 16 -8.23 -13.56 -20.33
C ASN A 16 -8.26 -14.02 -18.86
N GLY A 17 -7.34 -13.49 -18.05
CA GLY A 17 -7.35 -13.68 -16.62
C GLY A 17 -8.48 -12.87 -16.01
N SER A 18 -9.65 -13.48 -15.83
CA SER A 18 -10.64 -13.01 -14.88
C SER A 18 -9.99 -13.04 -13.49
N TRP A 19 -9.98 -11.90 -12.83
CA TRP A 19 -9.37 -11.71 -11.50
C TRP A 19 -10.30 -12.26 -10.40
N ASP A 20 -10.59 -13.56 -10.42
CA ASP A 20 -11.22 -14.29 -9.32
C ASP A 20 -10.14 -14.66 -8.26
N ARG A 21 -9.51 -13.65 -7.67
CA ARG A 21 -8.73 -13.87 -6.45
C ARG A 21 -9.71 -13.91 -5.26
N LYS A 22 -9.84 -15.09 -4.65
CA LYS A 22 -10.53 -15.24 -3.37
C LYS A 22 -9.84 -14.36 -2.32
N PRO A 23 -10.58 -13.53 -1.55
CA PRO A 23 -10.00 -12.54 -0.61
C PRO A 23 -9.33 -13.12 0.64
N SER A 24 -9.17 -14.42 0.82
CA SER A 24 -8.96 -15.00 2.15
C SER A 24 -7.59 -15.60 2.47
N SER A 25 -6.73 -15.90 1.50
CA SER A 25 -5.47 -16.61 1.82
C SER A 25 -4.40 -15.72 2.45
N ASP A 26 -4.38 -14.42 2.13
CA ASP A 26 -3.35 -13.49 2.63
C ASP A 26 -3.58 -13.03 4.07
N LEU A 27 -4.80 -13.23 4.60
CA LEU A 27 -5.16 -12.85 5.98
C LEU A 27 -5.01 -13.99 7.00
N GLU A 28 -4.70 -15.21 6.58
CA GLU A 28 -4.53 -16.33 7.52
C GLU A 28 -3.36 -16.06 8.45
N GLY A 29 -3.67 -15.97 9.76
CA GLY A 29 -2.71 -15.61 10.81
C GLY A 29 -2.19 -14.16 10.72
N PHE A 30 -2.79 -13.26 9.92
CA PHE A 30 -2.45 -11.85 9.93
C PHE A 30 -2.97 -11.12 11.17
N ALA A 31 -2.40 -9.96 11.50
CA ALA A 31 -2.75 -9.20 12.70
C ALA A 31 -4.17 -8.61 12.68
N LEU A 32 -4.74 -8.37 11.48
CA LEU A 32 -6.11 -7.87 11.30
C LEU A 32 -6.97 -8.88 10.55
N ASN A 33 -8.23 -9.01 10.95
CA ASN A 33 -9.22 -9.71 10.15
C ASN A 33 -9.75 -8.84 9.01
N HIS A 34 -10.53 -9.43 8.11
CA HIS A 34 -11.03 -8.75 6.91
C HIS A 34 -11.86 -7.47 7.22
N GLN A 35 -12.75 -7.51 8.21
CA GLN A 35 -13.57 -6.36 8.58
C GLN A 35 -12.72 -5.22 9.17
N GLN A 36 -11.70 -5.55 9.95
CA GLN A 36 -10.74 -4.60 10.48
C GLN A 36 -9.91 -3.95 9.36
N VAL A 37 -9.48 -4.73 8.35
CA VAL A 37 -8.80 -4.21 7.16
C VAL A 37 -9.66 -3.17 6.45
N LEU A 38 -10.92 -3.49 6.13
CA LEU A 38 -11.84 -2.55 5.47
C LEU A 38 -12.09 -1.30 6.32
N LYS A 39 -12.31 -1.46 7.63
CA LYS A 39 -12.50 -0.35 8.57
C LYS A 39 -11.30 0.60 8.57
N HIS A 40 -10.08 0.07 8.70
CA HIS A 40 -8.89 0.90 8.82
C HIS A 40 -8.44 1.49 7.49
N LEU A 41 -8.72 0.86 6.34
CA LEU A 41 -8.55 1.50 5.03
C LEU A 41 -9.48 2.71 4.87
N ARG A 42 -10.71 2.66 5.38
CA ARG A 42 -11.59 3.83 5.39
C ARG A 42 -11.07 4.93 6.33
N ASN A 43 -10.54 4.57 7.50
CA ASN A 43 -9.88 5.54 8.38
C ASN A 43 -8.67 6.22 7.71
N ALA A 44 -7.87 5.46 6.96
CA ALA A 44 -6.78 6.00 6.14
C ALA A 44 -7.29 6.91 5.03
N ASN A 45 -8.42 6.55 4.38
CA ASN A 45 -9.04 7.36 3.34
C ASN A 45 -9.59 8.69 3.88
N GLU A 46 -10.10 8.72 5.10
CA GLU A 46 -10.47 10.00 5.75
C GLU A 46 -9.24 10.90 5.93
N ALA A 47 -8.10 10.33 6.35
CA ALA A 47 -6.85 11.10 6.44
C ALA A 47 -6.38 11.63 5.06
N ALA A 48 -6.60 10.86 3.98
CA ALA A 48 -6.32 11.30 2.61
C ALA A 48 -7.21 12.47 2.18
N LYS A 49 -8.50 12.46 2.54
CA LYS A 49 -9.42 13.57 2.28
C LYS A 49 -9.03 14.84 3.06
N GLU A 50 -8.69 14.69 4.34
CA GLU A 50 -8.19 15.79 5.18
C GLU A 50 -6.91 16.42 4.61
N ALA A 51 -6.01 15.60 4.01
CA ALA A 51 -4.85 16.10 3.29
C ALA A 51 -5.23 16.96 2.08
N VAL A 52 -6.21 16.54 1.28
CA VAL A 52 -6.72 17.31 0.13
C VAL A 52 -7.30 18.66 0.58
N GLU A 53 -8.09 18.67 1.64
CA GLU A 53 -8.65 19.90 2.22
C GLU A 53 -7.56 20.88 2.68
N SER A 54 -6.40 20.33 3.07
CA SER A 54 -5.20 21.10 3.45
C SER A 54 -4.29 21.45 2.26
N GLY A 55 -4.69 21.11 1.01
CA GLY A 55 -3.95 21.40 -0.21
C GLY A 55 -2.85 20.40 -0.56
N HIS A 56 -2.84 19.23 0.09
CA HIS A 56 -1.83 18.18 -0.11
C HIS A 56 -2.37 17.02 -0.95
N PRO A 57 -1.49 16.20 -1.56
CA PRO A 57 -1.88 15.00 -2.30
C PRO A 57 -2.70 14.00 -1.47
N PRO A 58 -3.64 13.27 -2.10
CA PRO A 58 -4.65 12.43 -1.43
C PRO A 58 -4.12 11.07 -0.95
N PHE A 59 -3.06 11.07 -0.17
CA PHE A 59 -2.53 9.87 0.48
C PHE A 59 -2.78 9.95 1.98
N GLY A 60 -3.20 8.85 2.57
CA GLY A 60 -3.48 8.78 3.98
C GLY A 60 -3.17 7.41 4.56
N ALA A 61 -2.79 7.39 5.84
CA ALA A 61 -2.45 6.18 6.55
C ALA A 61 -2.85 6.24 8.03
N VAL A 62 -2.97 5.07 8.65
CA VAL A 62 -3.13 4.90 10.09
C VAL A 62 -2.19 3.83 10.62
N LEU A 63 -1.73 4.01 11.86
CA LEU A 63 -1.06 2.96 12.63
C LEU A 63 -2.06 2.35 13.59
N VAL A 64 -2.27 1.04 13.49
CA VAL A 64 -3.19 0.27 14.30
C VAL A 64 -2.42 -0.53 15.34
N ALA A 65 -2.90 -0.49 16.59
CA ALA A 65 -2.34 -1.25 17.71
C ALA A 65 -2.48 -2.77 17.51
N PRO A 66 -1.76 -3.58 18.31
CA PRO A 66 -1.85 -5.05 18.27
C PRO A 66 -3.24 -5.64 18.57
N ASP A 67 -4.14 -4.86 19.19
CA ASP A 67 -5.53 -5.26 19.43
C ASP A 67 -6.40 -5.29 18.14
N GLY A 68 -5.87 -4.73 17.05
CA GLY A 68 -6.56 -4.64 15.77
C GLY A 68 -7.67 -3.59 15.70
N GLU A 69 -7.90 -2.82 16.76
CA GLU A 69 -9.00 -1.86 16.89
C GLU A 69 -8.54 -0.42 17.12
N THR A 70 -7.54 -0.24 17.98
CA THR A 70 -7.07 1.08 18.41
C THR A 70 -6.21 1.73 17.33
N VAL A 71 -6.62 2.88 16.82
CA VAL A 71 -5.80 3.74 15.95
C VAL A 71 -4.88 4.59 16.83
N LEU A 72 -3.57 4.32 16.75
CA LEU A 72 -2.53 5.01 17.51
C LEU A 72 -2.14 6.36 16.91
N ILE A 73 -2.06 6.41 15.58
CA ILE A 73 -1.70 7.58 14.78
C ILE A 73 -2.52 7.56 13.49
N LYS A 74 -3.10 8.70 13.11
CA LYS A 74 -3.75 8.93 11.81
C LYS A 74 -3.05 10.10 11.13
N GLN A 75 -2.68 9.96 9.86
CA GLN A 75 -1.91 10.95 9.14
C GLN A 75 -2.28 11.00 7.65
N GLY A 76 -2.49 12.21 7.14
CA GLY A 76 -2.52 12.50 5.71
C GLY A 76 -1.15 12.92 5.17
N ASN A 77 -1.00 12.98 3.86
CA ASN A 77 0.22 13.50 3.22
C ASN A 77 0.44 14.98 3.58
N VAL A 78 1.70 15.37 3.75
CA VAL A 78 2.10 16.75 4.11
C VAL A 78 2.96 17.39 3.03
N SER A 79 3.88 16.62 2.45
CA SER A 79 4.81 17.11 1.43
C SER A 79 5.33 15.96 0.55
N LEU A 80 6.21 16.28 -0.42
CA LEU A 80 6.91 15.27 -1.22
C LEU A 80 7.85 14.37 -0.41
N MET A 81 8.26 14.80 0.78
CA MET A 81 9.13 14.01 1.68
C MET A 81 8.37 13.47 2.88
N ASP A 82 7.36 14.21 3.34
CA ASP A 82 6.56 13.83 4.50
C ASP A 82 5.27 13.15 4.02
N HIS A 83 5.44 11.98 3.41
CA HIS A 83 4.32 11.09 3.10
C HIS A 83 3.67 10.59 4.39
N ALA A 84 2.38 10.27 4.34
CA ALA A 84 1.61 9.83 5.50
C ALA A 84 2.31 8.71 6.29
N GLU A 85 2.79 7.69 5.59
CA GLU A 85 3.47 6.53 6.19
C GLU A 85 4.83 6.91 6.79
N THR A 86 5.59 7.80 6.11
CA THR A 86 6.88 8.29 6.62
C THR A 86 6.70 9.07 7.92
N VAL A 87 5.70 9.95 7.99
CA VAL A 87 5.39 10.71 9.21
C VAL A 87 4.98 9.77 10.34
N ILE A 88 4.08 8.81 10.06
CA ILE A 88 3.67 7.80 11.05
C ILE A 88 4.88 7.01 11.55
N ALA A 89 5.71 6.48 10.65
CA ALA A 89 6.85 5.65 11.02
C ALA A 89 7.84 6.40 11.95
N ARG A 90 8.13 7.67 11.64
CA ARG A 90 9.00 8.52 12.46
C ARG A 90 8.39 8.84 13.83
N GLN A 91 7.12 9.21 13.89
CA GLN A 91 6.43 9.49 15.16
C GLN A 91 6.34 8.22 16.03
N ALA A 92 5.99 7.09 15.40
CA ALA A 92 5.87 5.83 16.09
C ALA A 92 7.20 5.36 16.68
N PHE A 93 8.29 5.45 15.90
CA PHE A 93 9.65 5.08 16.35
C PHE A 93 10.09 5.83 17.59
N VAL A 94 9.72 7.10 17.74
CA VAL A 94 10.05 7.91 18.94
C VAL A 94 9.16 7.57 20.12
N LYS A 95 7.92 7.14 19.87
CA LYS A 95 6.87 7.04 20.90
C LYS A 95 6.71 5.63 21.49
N TYR A 96 7.02 4.58 20.74
CA TYR A 96 6.72 3.20 21.09
C TYR A 96 7.96 2.30 21.00
N ASP A 97 8.00 1.26 21.84
CA ASP A 97 9.07 0.26 21.80
C ASP A 97 9.06 -0.55 20.50
N PRO A 98 10.24 -0.99 20.00
CA PRO A 98 10.37 -1.79 18.79
C PRO A 98 9.55 -3.08 18.81
N ASP A 99 9.50 -3.80 19.95
CA ASP A 99 8.74 -5.04 20.10
C ASP A 99 7.21 -4.81 20.06
N TYR A 100 6.77 -3.65 20.51
CA TYR A 100 5.38 -3.22 20.37
C TYR A 100 5.06 -2.88 18.92
N LEU A 101 5.93 -2.11 18.26
CA LEU A 101 5.77 -1.72 16.85
C LEU A 101 5.77 -2.93 15.91
N TRP A 102 6.56 -3.97 16.24
CA TRP A 102 6.56 -5.22 15.47
C TRP A 102 5.19 -5.90 15.39
N LYS A 103 4.34 -5.69 16.39
CA LYS A 103 2.97 -6.21 16.45
C LYS A 103 1.93 -5.26 15.86
N CYS A 104 2.28 -3.99 15.63
CA CYS A 104 1.39 -3.00 15.04
C CYS A 104 1.23 -3.21 13.53
N THR A 105 0.14 -2.67 12.98
CA THR A 105 -0.15 -2.69 11.55
C THR A 105 -0.24 -1.26 11.01
N LEU A 106 0.58 -0.93 10.02
CA LEU A 106 0.40 0.28 9.23
C LEU A 106 -0.58 -0.01 8.10
N VAL A 107 -1.68 0.76 8.03
CA VAL A 107 -2.71 0.66 7.00
C VAL A 107 -2.70 1.94 6.19
N THR A 108 -2.54 1.84 4.86
CA THR A 108 -2.41 2.99 3.95
C THR A 108 -3.31 2.85 2.72
N THR A 109 -3.76 3.97 2.17
CA THR A 109 -4.66 3.99 1.01
C THR A 109 -4.01 3.44 -0.25
N VAL A 110 -2.72 3.76 -0.47
CA VAL A 110 -1.94 3.31 -1.62
C VAL A 110 -0.71 2.55 -1.13
N GLU A 111 -0.19 1.63 -1.92
CA GLU A 111 1.03 0.86 -1.66
C GLU A 111 2.19 1.79 -1.28
N PRO A 112 2.91 1.53 -0.16
CA PRO A 112 4.03 2.35 0.25
C PRO A 112 5.12 2.42 -0.82
N CYS A 113 5.52 3.62 -1.22
CA CYS A 113 6.68 3.81 -2.10
C CYS A 113 7.99 3.35 -1.41
N ALA A 114 9.09 3.28 -2.15
CA ALA A 114 10.38 2.79 -1.62
C ALA A 114 10.86 3.56 -0.36
N MET A 115 10.67 4.88 -0.32
CA MET A 115 11.00 5.70 0.85
C MET A 115 10.16 5.32 2.06
N CYS A 116 8.84 5.20 1.90
CA CYS A 116 7.92 4.81 2.97
C CYS A 116 8.18 3.38 3.45
N ALA A 117 8.39 2.43 2.53
CA ALA A 117 8.74 1.06 2.87
C ALA A 117 10.05 1.01 3.68
N GLY A 118 11.06 1.79 3.31
CA GLY A 118 12.29 1.94 4.10
C GLY A 118 12.03 2.49 5.51
N ASN A 119 11.21 3.53 5.66
CA ASN A 119 10.87 4.08 6.98
C ASN A 119 10.10 3.05 7.84
N ILE A 120 9.13 2.33 7.27
CA ILE A 120 8.39 1.26 7.95
C ILE A 120 9.34 0.17 8.45
N TYR A 121 10.26 -0.28 7.58
CA TYR A 121 11.26 -1.29 7.91
C TYR A 121 12.15 -0.87 9.10
N TRP A 122 12.70 0.35 9.05
CA TRP A 122 13.60 0.84 10.10
C TRP A 122 12.86 1.22 11.39
N ALA A 123 11.60 1.64 11.31
CA ALA A 123 10.76 1.86 12.48
C ALA A 123 10.31 0.55 13.17
N ASN A 124 10.61 -0.62 12.60
CA ASN A 124 10.23 -1.92 13.13
C ASN A 124 8.72 -2.18 13.15
N ILE A 125 7.95 -1.61 12.21
CA ILE A 125 6.52 -1.92 12.07
C ILE A 125 6.39 -3.24 11.31
N GLY A 126 5.82 -4.27 11.96
CA GLY A 126 5.87 -5.64 11.44
C GLY A 126 4.79 -6.01 10.44
N ASN A 127 3.71 -5.22 10.33
CA ASN A 127 2.60 -5.53 9.45
C ASN A 127 2.19 -4.30 8.63
N VAL A 128 1.86 -4.53 7.34
CA VAL A 128 1.44 -3.50 6.40
C VAL A 128 0.18 -3.96 5.68
N VAL A 129 -0.79 -3.06 5.55
CA VAL A 129 -1.96 -3.21 4.67
C VAL A 129 -2.00 -2.04 3.72
N TYR A 130 -2.23 -2.29 2.42
CA TYR A 130 -2.50 -1.22 1.47
C TYR A 130 -3.74 -1.52 0.61
N GLY A 131 -4.46 -0.47 0.24
CA GLY A 131 -5.70 -0.60 -0.51
C GLY A 131 -5.48 -0.74 -2.01
N VAL A 132 -4.65 0.13 -2.60
CA VAL A 132 -4.43 0.25 -4.04
C VAL A 132 -2.95 0.09 -4.37
N GLU A 133 -2.62 -0.61 -5.46
CA GLU A 133 -1.23 -0.71 -5.93
C GLU A 133 -0.69 0.65 -6.40
N GLU A 134 0.59 0.95 -6.12
CA GLU A 134 1.27 2.18 -6.55
C GLU A 134 1.17 2.39 -8.07
N ILE A 135 1.25 1.31 -8.85
CA ILE A 135 1.14 1.38 -10.31
C ILE A 135 -0.24 1.85 -10.80
N ILE A 136 -1.29 1.60 -10.04
CA ILE A 136 -2.65 2.07 -10.36
C ILE A 136 -2.76 3.56 -10.04
N ALA A 137 -2.27 4.00 -8.88
CA ALA A 137 -2.20 5.43 -8.53
C ALA A 137 -1.36 6.21 -9.55
N LYS A 138 -0.22 5.66 -9.99
CA LYS A 138 0.63 6.24 -11.05
C LYS A 138 -0.12 6.50 -12.35
N LYS A 139 -1.05 5.64 -12.76
CA LYS A 139 -1.85 5.86 -13.97
C LYS A 139 -2.75 7.10 -13.84
N LEU A 140 -3.21 7.43 -12.64
CA LEU A 140 -4.01 8.63 -12.37
C LEU A 140 -3.15 9.89 -12.26
N THR A 141 -2.00 9.81 -11.62
CA THR A 141 -1.07 10.94 -11.49
C THR A 141 -0.38 11.27 -12.81
N GLY A 142 -0.18 10.27 -13.67
CA GLY A 142 0.48 10.43 -14.97
C GLY A 142 1.88 11.02 -14.85
N ALA A 143 2.10 12.14 -15.55
CA ALA A 143 3.36 12.88 -15.53
C ALA A 143 3.32 14.10 -14.57
N ASP A 144 2.40 14.16 -13.65
CA ASP A 144 2.27 15.28 -12.71
C ASP A 144 3.53 15.40 -11.83
N LYS A 145 4.21 16.53 -11.94
CA LYS A 145 5.45 16.80 -11.19
C LYS A 145 5.25 16.90 -9.68
N ARG A 146 4.00 17.05 -9.22
CA ARG A 146 3.67 17.05 -7.79
C ARG A 146 3.76 15.66 -7.17
N ASN A 147 3.79 14.61 -7.99
CA ASN A 147 3.96 13.23 -7.53
C ASN A 147 4.76 12.40 -8.55
N PRO A 148 6.10 12.50 -8.56
CA PRO A 148 6.98 11.74 -9.44
C PRO A 148 7.08 10.27 -8.98
N THR A 149 6.00 9.52 -9.15
CA THR A 149 5.78 8.16 -8.64
C THR A 149 6.86 7.17 -9.09
N MET A 150 7.44 6.44 -8.14
CA MET A 150 8.34 5.31 -8.40
C MET A 150 7.52 4.03 -8.65
N ASN A 151 7.92 3.25 -9.66
CA ASN A 151 7.36 1.91 -9.87
C ASN A 151 8.26 0.85 -9.21
N LEU A 152 8.22 0.77 -7.88
CA LEU A 152 8.95 -0.22 -7.09
C LEU A 152 8.03 -0.76 -5.98
N PRO A 153 7.46 -1.97 -6.13
CA PRO A 153 6.57 -2.55 -5.14
C PRO A 153 7.19 -2.64 -3.75
N CYS A 154 6.45 -2.29 -2.70
CA CYS A 154 6.93 -2.30 -1.31
C CYS A 154 7.45 -3.69 -0.88
N ARG A 155 6.84 -4.76 -1.37
CA ARG A 155 7.28 -6.15 -1.12
C ARG A 155 8.72 -6.38 -1.59
N THR A 156 9.13 -5.80 -2.72
CA THR A 156 10.51 -5.87 -3.22
C THR A 156 11.49 -5.23 -2.24
N VAL A 157 11.11 -4.09 -1.65
CA VAL A 157 11.93 -3.40 -0.64
C VAL A 157 12.03 -4.25 0.63
N PHE A 158 10.92 -4.78 1.14
CA PHE A 158 10.91 -5.58 2.37
C PHE A 158 11.67 -6.90 2.23
N THR A 159 11.53 -7.60 1.09
CA THR A 159 12.23 -8.88 0.84
C THR A 159 13.74 -8.72 0.64
N ALA A 160 14.23 -7.54 0.32
CA ALA A 160 15.65 -7.24 0.30
C ALA A 160 16.25 -7.10 1.70
N GLY A 161 15.42 -6.96 2.74
CA GLY A 161 15.83 -6.85 4.13
C GLY A 161 15.84 -8.19 4.88
N GLN A 162 16.18 -8.12 6.19
CA GLN A 162 16.26 -9.29 7.07
C GLN A 162 15.01 -9.47 7.95
N LYS A 163 14.08 -8.49 7.94
CA LYS A 163 12.86 -8.51 8.75
C LYS A 163 11.70 -9.07 7.91
N PRO A 164 11.00 -10.12 8.39
CA PRO A 164 9.86 -10.71 7.66
C PRO A 164 8.60 -9.86 7.86
N ILE A 165 8.62 -8.63 7.31
CA ILE A 165 7.44 -7.75 7.35
C ILE A 165 6.32 -8.40 6.53
N ARG A 166 5.15 -8.51 7.14
CA ARG A 166 3.97 -9.09 6.52
C ARG A 166 3.18 -8.02 5.79
N VAL A 167 2.77 -8.32 4.56
CA VAL A 167 2.07 -7.35 3.71
C VAL A 167 0.80 -7.96 3.16
N VAL A 168 -0.32 -7.29 3.36
CA VAL A 168 -1.63 -7.59 2.77
C VAL A 168 -2.01 -6.44 1.83
N GLY A 169 -2.48 -6.77 0.65
CA GLY A 169 -2.90 -5.83 -0.39
C GLY A 169 -2.53 -6.32 -1.79
N PRO A 170 -3.16 -5.75 -2.82
CA PRO A 170 -4.21 -4.73 -2.75
C PRO A 170 -5.54 -5.27 -2.20
N VAL A 171 -6.48 -4.36 -1.85
CA VAL A 171 -7.84 -4.67 -1.39
C VAL A 171 -8.85 -4.15 -2.43
N PRO A 172 -9.19 -4.96 -3.46
CA PRO A 172 -9.96 -4.51 -4.62
C PRO A 172 -11.37 -3.99 -4.28
N GLU A 173 -11.97 -4.49 -3.20
CA GLU A 173 -13.31 -4.10 -2.75
C GLU A 173 -13.42 -2.61 -2.43
N LEU A 174 -12.31 -1.94 -2.09
CA LEU A 174 -12.27 -0.53 -1.77
C LEU A 174 -11.55 0.32 -2.83
N GLU A 175 -11.06 -0.27 -3.93
CA GLU A 175 -10.24 0.44 -4.92
C GLU A 175 -10.93 1.72 -5.41
N ASP A 176 -12.19 1.66 -5.82
CA ASP A 176 -12.92 2.82 -6.31
C ASP A 176 -13.14 3.89 -5.24
N GLU A 177 -13.43 3.47 -3.99
CA GLU A 177 -13.60 4.36 -2.84
C GLU A 177 -12.28 5.10 -2.52
N LEU A 178 -11.17 4.37 -2.52
CA LEU A 178 -9.84 4.90 -2.21
C LEU A 178 -9.28 5.79 -3.32
N LEU A 179 -9.62 5.50 -4.60
CA LEU A 179 -9.20 6.30 -5.75
C LEU A 179 -10.07 7.56 -5.97
N ALA A 180 -11.23 7.68 -5.35
CA ALA A 180 -12.11 8.83 -5.55
C ALA A 180 -11.43 10.19 -5.22
N PRO A 181 -10.70 10.37 -4.10
CA PRO A 181 -9.96 11.60 -3.84
C PRO A 181 -8.86 11.87 -4.89
N HIS A 182 -8.19 10.82 -5.39
CA HIS A 182 -7.16 10.96 -6.43
C HIS A 182 -7.75 11.46 -7.75
N ARG A 183 -8.88 10.90 -8.19
CA ARG A 183 -9.57 11.34 -9.43
C ARG A 183 -10.01 12.81 -9.37
N ALA A 184 -10.29 13.32 -8.17
CA ALA A 184 -10.64 14.72 -7.97
C ALA A 184 -9.41 15.65 -7.96
N TYR A 185 -8.30 15.21 -7.37
CA TYR A 185 -7.11 16.03 -7.12
C TYR A 185 -6.18 16.17 -8.35
N TRP A 186 -5.98 15.10 -9.12
CA TRP A 186 -5.03 15.05 -10.26
C TRP A 186 -5.62 15.51 -11.60
N LYS A 187 -6.60 16.39 -11.56
CA LYS A 187 -7.21 16.98 -12.78
C LYS A 187 -6.32 18.04 -13.38
#